data_2d2953ca43304b3c05f53e0c8b3d53b6
#
_entry.id   2d2953ca43304b3c05f53e0c8b3d53b6
#
_cell.length_a   1.000
_cell.length_b   1.000
_cell.length_c   1.000
_cell.angle_alpha   90.00
_cell.angle_beta   90.00
_cell.angle_gamma   90.00
#
_symmetry.space_group_name_H-M   'P 1'
#
loop_
_entity.id
_entity.type
_entity.pdbx_description
1 polymer ?
#
loop_
_entity_poly.entity_id
_entity_poly.type
_entity_poly.pdbx_seq_one_letter_code
_entity_poly.pdbx_strand_id
1 'polypeptide(L)'
;MNSSEAKEILLLYRPGTAELADPQMTEALALARQDPELGRWFEQHRAFQKAMSTGFQKIEVPAHLRTSLLARMQTQPTVIPPPALGRNPAWWRNPVWLAAAAAVVLLLGLAGLWRHPRPADRFANYRSRVLGEALRDYRMDVMTNDMRQVRQFMASRGAPADYDLTRGLEQLQLTGGGRLTWRSNPVTMVCFDRGDKQMLFLFVMKRSAVKDPPPITPQLAKVHQMVTVSWAHGDNTYVLAGPEEPDFVKKYL
;
A
#
# COMPACT_ATOMS: atom_id res chain seq x y z
N MET A 1 -24.32 25.53 3.90
CA MET A 1 -23.10 24.72 3.67
C MET A 1 -21.87 25.61 3.77
N ASN A 2 -20.79 25.15 4.40
CA ASN A 2 -19.52 25.88 4.46
C ASN A 2 -18.59 25.54 3.28
N SER A 3 -17.52 26.33 3.06
CA SER A 3 -16.62 26.15 1.90
C SER A 3 -15.86 24.80 1.94
N SER A 4 -15.58 24.23 3.11
CA SER A 4 -14.95 22.91 3.24
C SER A 4 -15.91 21.78 2.88
N GLU A 5 -17.13 21.82 3.36
CA GLU A 5 -18.18 20.86 3.00
C GLU A 5 -18.49 20.91 1.49
N ALA A 6 -18.54 22.12 0.92
CA ALA A 6 -18.73 22.30 -0.51
C ALA A 6 -17.58 21.66 -1.34
N LYS A 7 -16.33 21.78 -0.88
CA LYS A 7 -15.19 21.11 -1.54
C LYS A 7 -15.34 19.60 -1.58
N GLU A 8 -15.76 18.97 -0.49
CA GLU A 8 -15.98 17.51 -0.42
C GLU A 8 -17.05 17.05 -1.40
N ILE A 9 -18.15 17.79 -1.51
CA ILE A 9 -19.24 17.49 -2.47
C ILE A 9 -18.75 17.70 -3.90
N LEU A 10 -18.04 18.80 -4.17
CA LEU A 10 -17.54 19.12 -5.51
C LEU A 10 -16.46 18.15 -6.01
N LEU A 11 -15.78 17.41 -5.12
CA LEU A 11 -14.89 16.30 -5.51
C LEU A 11 -15.63 15.17 -6.23
N LEU A 12 -16.91 14.99 -5.94
CA LEU A 12 -17.77 13.97 -6.57
C LEU A 12 -18.37 14.44 -7.90
N TYR A 13 -18.18 15.72 -8.26
CA TYR A 13 -18.75 16.29 -9.46
C TYR A 13 -18.29 15.57 -10.73
N ARG A 14 -19.24 15.06 -11.50
CA ARG A 14 -19.02 14.45 -12.83
C ARG A 14 -19.96 15.05 -13.85
N PRO A 15 -19.44 15.69 -14.91
CA PRO A 15 -20.29 16.27 -15.93
C PRO A 15 -21.11 15.19 -16.66
N GLY A 16 -22.43 15.42 -16.77
CA GLY A 16 -23.34 14.53 -17.51
C GLY A 16 -23.88 13.33 -16.71
N THR A 17 -23.68 13.27 -15.38
CA THR A 17 -24.28 12.23 -14.52
C THR A 17 -25.54 12.73 -13.81
N ALA A 18 -26.38 11.79 -13.34
CA ALA A 18 -27.59 12.09 -12.57
C ALA A 18 -27.31 12.79 -11.22
N GLU A 19 -26.08 12.76 -10.74
CA GLU A 19 -25.61 13.41 -9.50
C GLU A 19 -25.78 14.95 -9.56
N LEU A 20 -25.90 15.52 -10.75
CA LEU A 20 -26.19 16.95 -10.93
C LEU A 20 -27.59 17.37 -10.44
N ALA A 21 -28.50 16.42 -10.26
CA ALA A 21 -29.85 16.66 -9.74
C ALA A 21 -29.88 16.61 -8.18
N ASP A 22 -28.75 16.29 -7.53
CA ASP A 22 -28.67 16.29 -6.08
C ASP A 22 -28.76 17.71 -5.53
N PRO A 23 -29.66 18.00 -4.57
CA PRO A 23 -29.78 19.31 -3.94
C PRO A 23 -28.47 19.80 -3.31
N GLN A 24 -27.67 18.92 -2.70
CA GLN A 24 -26.39 19.26 -2.08
C GLN A 24 -25.34 19.66 -3.15
N MET A 25 -25.33 18.99 -4.28
CA MET A 25 -24.47 19.36 -5.41
C MET A 25 -24.85 20.72 -5.98
N THR A 26 -26.15 20.99 -6.10
CA THR A 26 -26.65 22.28 -6.60
C THR A 26 -26.25 23.42 -5.66
N GLU A 27 -26.35 23.21 -4.34
CA GLU A 27 -25.96 24.20 -3.33
C GLU A 27 -24.43 24.43 -3.36
N ALA A 28 -23.62 23.36 -3.47
CA ALA A 28 -22.17 23.44 -3.58
C ALA A 28 -21.70 24.21 -4.83
N LEU A 29 -22.37 23.98 -5.97
CA LEU A 29 -22.11 24.70 -7.22
C LEU A 29 -22.53 26.19 -7.11
N ALA A 30 -23.61 26.50 -6.40
CA ALA A 30 -24.02 27.87 -6.17
C ALA A 30 -22.99 28.60 -5.28
N LEU A 31 -22.49 27.95 -4.24
CA LEU A 31 -21.45 28.49 -3.38
C LEU A 31 -20.14 28.72 -4.15
N ALA A 32 -19.74 27.81 -5.01
CA ALA A 32 -18.54 27.95 -5.85
C ALA A 32 -18.63 29.13 -6.83
N ARG A 33 -19.85 29.58 -7.19
CA ARG A 33 -20.05 30.80 -8.01
C ARG A 33 -19.94 32.09 -7.18
N GLN A 34 -20.25 32.03 -5.90
CA GLN A 34 -20.24 33.17 -4.99
C GLN A 34 -18.87 33.38 -4.32
N ASP A 35 -18.14 32.28 -4.04
CA ASP A 35 -16.82 32.31 -3.41
C ASP A 35 -15.72 32.21 -4.50
N PRO A 36 -14.95 33.30 -4.77
CA PRO A 36 -13.92 33.31 -5.81
C PRO A 36 -12.76 32.34 -5.55
N GLU A 37 -12.49 32.00 -4.30
CA GLU A 37 -11.44 31.05 -3.94
C GLU A 37 -11.88 29.60 -4.23
N LEU A 38 -13.08 29.26 -3.80
CA LEU A 38 -13.70 27.97 -4.07
C LEU A 38 -13.91 27.76 -5.58
N GLY A 39 -14.32 28.80 -6.30
CA GLY A 39 -14.50 28.77 -7.75
C GLY A 39 -13.20 28.48 -8.49
N ARG A 40 -12.10 29.19 -8.15
CA ARG A 40 -10.77 28.92 -8.75
C ARG A 40 -10.28 27.51 -8.48
N TRP A 41 -10.43 27.03 -7.25
CA TRP A 41 -10.08 25.66 -6.89
C TRP A 41 -10.90 24.65 -7.70
N PHE A 42 -12.20 24.85 -7.84
CA PHE A 42 -13.08 23.95 -8.58
C PHE A 42 -12.73 23.90 -10.07
N GLU A 43 -12.42 25.04 -10.72
CA GLU A 43 -11.98 25.07 -12.11
C GLU A 43 -10.64 24.34 -12.32
N GLN A 44 -9.68 24.48 -11.39
CA GLN A 44 -8.43 23.72 -11.43
C GLN A 44 -8.69 22.22 -11.31
N HIS A 45 -9.60 21.81 -10.43
CA HIS A 45 -9.98 20.41 -10.23
C HIS A 45 -10.63 19.83 -11.49
N ARG A 46 -11.54 20.57 -12.13
CA ARG A 46 -12.16 20.18 -13.40
C ARG A 46 -11.15 20.04 -14.52
N ALA A 47 -10.23 20.96 -14.65
CA ALA A 47 -9.16 20.90 -15.65
C ALA A 47 -8.28 19.67 -15.46
N PHE A 48 -7.93 19.35 -14.22
CA PHE A 48 -7.19 18.14 -13.87
C PHE A 48 -7.96 16.87 -14.24
N GLN A 49 -9.24 16.76 -13.86
CA GLN A 49 -10.07 15.60 -14.19
C GLN A 49 -10.19 15.42 -15.71
N LYS A 50 -10.36 16.52 -16.47
CA LYS A 50 -10.41 16.47 -17.93
C LYS A 50 -9.09 15.97 -18.53
N ALA A 51 -7.96 16.45 -18.04
CA ALA A 51 -6.65 16.02 -18.50
C ALA A 51 -6.42 14.52 -18.23
N MET A 52 -6.79 14.04 -17.04
CA MET A 52 -6.72 12.63 -16.66
C MET A 52 -7.61 11.76 -17.55
N SER A 53 -8.87 12.15 -17.75
CA SER A 53 -9.81 11.43 -18.62
C SER A 53 -9.29 11.34 -20.06
N THR A 54 -8.76 12.44 -20.61
CA THR A 54 -8.15 12.45 -21.95
C THR A 54 -6.92 11.54 -22.02
N GLY A 55 -6.12 11.49 -20.95
CA GLY A 55 -4.98 10.57 -20.85
C GLY A 55 -5.41 9.11 -20.89
N PHE A 56 -6.44 8.75 -20.13
CA PHE A 56 -6.97 7.38 -20.12
C PHE A 56 -7.61 6.98 -21.44
N GLN A 57 -8.29 7.91 -22.16
CA GLN A 57 -8.88 7.61 -23.46
C GLN A 57 -7.84 7.31 -24.55
N LYS A 58 -6.58 7.70 -24.35
CA LYS A 58 -5.48 7.37 -25.29
C LYS A 58 -4.94 5.95 -25.10
N ILE A 59 -5.33 5.26 -24.03
CA ILE A 59 -4.90 3.88 -23.79
C ILE A 59 -5.71 2.96 -24.70
N GLU A 60 -5.06 2.27 -25.60
CA GLU A 60 -5.71 1.29 -26.47
C GLU A 60 -6.26 0.12 -25.64
N VAL A 61 -7.57 -0.05 -25.69
CA VAL A 61 -8.25 -1.17 -25.03
C VAL A 61 -8.18 -2.38 -25.96
N PRO A 62 -7.66 -3.54 -25.51
CA PRO A 62 -7.63 -4.74 -26.35
C PRO A 62 -9.02 -5.10 -26.89
N ALA A 63 -9.15 -5.28 -28.21
CA ALA A 63 -10.44 -5.48 -28.88
C ALA A 63 -11.26 -6.66 -28.32
N HIS A 64 -10.58 -7.68 -27.78
CA HIS A 64 -11.23 -8.85 -27.18
C HIS A 64 -11.71 -8.66 -25.74
N LEU A 65 -11.31 -7.60 -25.05
CA LEU A 65 -11.64 -7.38 -23.63
C LEU A 65 -13.16 -7.26 -23.41
N ARG A 66 -13.84 -6.48 -24.25
CA ARG A 66 -15.30 -6.30 -24.17
C ARG A 66 -16.03 -7.63 -24.34
N THR A 67 -15.64 -8.41 -25.35
CA THR A 67 -16.24 -9.72 -25.63
C THR A 67 -16.00 -10.70 -24.50
N SER A 68 -14.79 -10.72 -23.94
CA SER A 68 -14.43 -11.57 -22.80
C SER A 68 -15.21 -11.22 -21.52
N LEU A 69 -15.43 -9.93 -21.25
CA LEU A 69 -16.22 -9.48 -20.10
C LEU A 69 -17.71 -9.82 -20.28
N LEU A 70 -18.29 -9.56 -21.46
CA LEU A 70 -19.68 -9.89 -21.74
C LEU A 70 -19.93 -11.40 -21.69
N ALA A 71 -19.01 -12.22 -22.22
CA ALA A 71 -19.10 -13.67 -22.12
C ALA A 71 -19.08 -14.16 -20.66
N ARG A 72 -18.24 -13.57 -19.80
CA ARG A 72 -18.22 -13.88 -18.36
C ARG A 72 -19.47 -13.42 -17.61
N MET A 73 -20.08 -12.30 -18.01
CA MET A 73 -21.31 -11.82 -17.41
C MET A 73 -22.52 -12.67 -17.85
N GLN A 74 -22.50 -13.23 -19.05
CA GLN A 74 -23.55 -14.11 -19.59
C GLN A 74 -23.47 -15.55 -19.05
N THR A 75 -22.31 -15.99 -18.61
CA THR A 75 -22.18 -17.18 -17.79
C THR A 75 -22.69 -16.89 -16.38
N GLN A 76 -24.04 -16.74 -16.26
CA GLN A 76 -24.69 -16.90 -14.96
C GLN A 76 -24.25 -18.25 -14.38
N PRO A 77 -23.98 -18.35 -13.07
CA PRO A 77 -23.82 -19.65 -12.45
C PRO A 77 -25.10 -20.42 -12.76
N THR A 78 -24.98 -21.41 -13.64
CA THR A 78 -26.05 -22.40 -13.84
C THR A 78 -26.29 -22.94 -12.46
N VAL A 79 -27.44 -22.59 -11.84
CA VAL A 79 -27.91 -23.29 -10.66
C VAL A 79 -28.04 -24.74 -11.11
N ILE A 80 -27.01 -25.53 -10.78
CA ILE A 80 -27.06 -26.98 -11.01
C ILE A 80 -28.22 -27.44 -10.17
N PRO A 81 -29.37 -27.89 -10.78
CA PRO A 81 -30.45 -28.46 -10.00
C PRO A 81 -29.85 -29.60 -9.20
N PRO A 82 -30.23 -29.78 -7.90
CA PRO A 82 -29.71 -30.89 -7.11
C PRO A 82 -29.96 -32.15 -7.90
N PRO A 83 -28.96 -33.03 -8.05
CA PRO A 83 -29.12 -34.27 -8.81
C PRO A 83 -30.31 -35.02 -8.19
N ALA A 84 -31.32 -35.32 -9.01
CA ALA A 84 -32.43 -36.17 -8.61
C ALA A 84 -31.81 -37.45 -8.03
N LEU A 85 -32.07 -37.72 -6.78
CA LEU A 85 -31.65 -38.94 -6.07
C LEU A 85 -32.31 -40.17 -6.73
N GLY A 86 -31.81 -40.54 -7.90
CA GLY A 86 -32.08 -41.80 -8.55
C GLY A 86 -31.45 -42.92 -7.72
N ARG A 87 -32.30 -43.70 -7.10
CA ARG A 87 -31.98 -44.93 -6.39
C ARG A 87 -31.21 -45.86 -7.34
N ASN A 88 -29.96 -46.05 -7.10
CA ASN A 88 -29.11 -47.25 -7.04
C ASN A 88 -27.67 -46.94 -7.37
N PRO A 89 -26.78 -46.88 -6.39
CA PRO A 89 -25.35 -46.76 -6.67
C PRO A 89 -24.63 -48.07 -6.40
N ALA A 90 -24.75 -49.03 -7.30
CA ALA A 90 -23.86 -50.21 -7.26
C ALA A 90 -22.40 -49.89 -7.56
N TRP A 91 -22.13 -48.72 -8.08
CA TRP A 91 -20.77 -48.25 -8.43
C TRP A 91 -19.94 -47.80 -7.21
N TRP A 92 -20.59 -47.45 -6.09
CA TRP A 92 -19.90 -47.11 -4.85
C TRP A 92 -19.20 -48.29 -4.16
N ARG A 93 -19.47 -49.50 -4.62
CA ARG A 93 -18.82 -50.73 -4.08
C ARG A 93 -17.51 -51.07 -4.81
N ASN A 94 -17.13 -50.33 -5.79
CA ASN A 94 -15.87 -50.56 -6.52
C ASN A 94 -14.71 -49.90 -5.77
N PRO A 95 -13.80 -50.66 -5.14
CA PRO A 95 -12.71 -50.07 -4.30
C PRO A 95 -11.77 -49.15 -5.08
N VAL A 96 -11.74 -49.27 -6.41
CA VAL A 96 -10.95 -48.43 -7.29
C VAL A 96 -11.44 -46.97 -7.31
N TRP A 97 -12.76 -46.75 -7.26
CA TRP A 97 -13.30 -45.36 -7.23
C TRP A 97 -13.13 -44.70 -5.87
N LEU A 98 -13.19 -45.48 -4.78
CA LEU A 98 -12.91 -44.97 -3.43
C LEU A 98 -11.41 -44.60 -3.31
N ALA A 99 -10.51 -45.37 -3.88
CA ALA A 99 -9.10 -45.06 -3.91
C ALA A 99 -8.79 -43.80 -4.77
N ALA A 100 -9.47 -43.66 -5.92
CA ALA A 100 -9.32 -42.47 -6.77
C ALA A 100 -9.89 -41.20 -6.06
N ALA A 101 -11.01 -41.27 -5.40
CA ALA A 101 -11.58 -40.17 -4.63
C ALA A 101 -10.67 -39.77 -3.46
N ALA A 102 -10.13 -40.76 -2.72
CA ALA A 102 -9.16 -40.50 -1.65
C ALA A 102 -7.87 -39.86 -2.16
N ALA A 103 -7.35 -40.29 -3.35
CA ALA A 103 -6.18 -39.68 -3.98
C ALA A 103 -6.45 -38.20 -4.38
N VAL A 104 -7.62 -37.89 -4.95
CA VAL A 104 -8.01 -36.51 -5.29
C VAL A 104 -8.15 -35.64 -4.04
N VAL A 105 -8.76 -36.16 -2.96
CA VAL A 105 -8.87 -35.43 -1.68
C VAL A 105 -7.48 -35.20 -1.07
N LEU A 106 -6.58 -36.21 -1.13
CA LEU A 106 -5.20 -36.08 -0.70
C LEU A 106 -4.42 -35.05 -1.53
N LEU A 107 -4.55 -35.08 -2.85
CA LEU A 107 -3.91 -34.12 -3.75
C LEU A 107 -4.44 -32.69 -3.54
N LEU A 108 -5.76 -32.53 -3.35
CA LEU A 108 -6.36 -31.23 -3.03
C LEU A 108 -5.96 -30.78 -1.63
N GLY A 109 -5.86 -31.68 -0.67
CA GLY A 109 -5.34 -31.40 0.68
C GLY A 109 -3.87 -30.97 0.66
N LEU A 110 -3.02 -31.70 -0.07
CA LEU A 110 -1.61 -31.32 -0.28
C LEU A 110 -1.49 -29.99 -1.04
N ALA A 111 -2.27 -29.80 -2.11
CA ALA A 111 -2.28 -28.55 -2.86
C ALA A 111 -2.80 -27.37 -2.01
N GLY A 112 -3.74 -27.62 -1.11
CA GLY A 112 -4.23 -26.67 -0.10
C GLY A 112 -3.17 -26.32 0.94
N LEU A 113 -2.39 -27.31 1.39
CA LEU A 113 -1.23 -27.10 2.29
C LEU A 113 -0.10 -26.33 1.60
N TRP A 114 0.11 -26.57 0.30
CA TRP A 114 1.09 -25.81 -0.49
C TRP A 114 0.59 -24.40 -0.88
N ARG A 115 -0.71 -24.21 -0.96
CA ARG A 115 -1.40 -22.94 -1.18
C ARG A 115 -1.82 -22.24 0.11
N HIS A 116 -1.45 -22.77 1.29
CA HIS A 116 -1.63 -21.96 2.49
C HIS A 116 -1.00 -20.60 2.21
N PRO A 117 -1.81 -19.51 2.16
CA PRO A 117 -1.25 -18.18 2.15
C PRO A 117 -0.34 -18.15 3.35
N ARG A 118 0.97 -18.01 3.12
CA ARG A 118 1.94 -17.77 4.18
C ARG A 118 1.29 -16.75 5.10
N PRO A 119 1.22 -17.00 6.42
CA PRO A 119 0.58 -16.08 7.35
C PRO A 119 1.07 -14.70 6.98
N ALA A 120 0.15 -13.83 6.59
CA ALA A 120 0.47 -12.56 5.92
C ALA A 120 1.58 -11.92 6.72
N ASP A 121 2.78 -11.85 6.16
CA ASP A 121 3.98 -11.37 6.84
C ASP A 121 3.65 -9.98 7.39
N ARG A 122 3.34 -9.94 8.68
CA ARG A 122 2.85 -8.72 9.34
C ARG A 122 3.91 -7.63 9.30
N PHE A 123 5.17 -8.04 9.23
CA PHE A 123 6.28 -7.14 9.01
C PHE A 123 6.35 -6.65 7.56
N ALA A 124 6.07 -7.48 6.55
CA ALA A 124 5.97 -7.03 5.17
C ALA A 124 4.89 -5.97 4.98
N ASN A 125 3.75 -6.12 5.67
CA ASN A 125 2.68 -5.11 5.67
C ASN A 125 3.14 -3.80 6.32
N TYR A 126 3.87 -3.86 7.44
CA TYR A 126 4.48 -2.69 8.06
C TYR A 126 5.43 -1.99 7.09
N ARG A 127 6.40 -2.73 6.55
CA ARG A 127 7.40 -2.21 5.61
C ARG A 127 6.75 -1.54 4.39
N SER A 128 5.79 -2.21 3.76
CA SER A 128 5.06 -1.67 2.61
C SER A 128 4.27 -0.40 2.96
N ARG A 129 3.65 -0.36 4.13
CA ARG A 129 2.84 0.77 4.58
C ARG A 129 3.67 2.01 4.89
N VAL A 130 4.72 1.88 5.70
CA VAL A 130 5.56 3.03 6.08
C VAL A 130 6.28 3.61 4.88
N LEU A 131 6.73 2.75 3.95
CA LEU A 131 7.33 3.21 2.71
C LEU A 131 6.31 3.92 1.81
N GLY A 132 5.11 3.37 1.67
CA GLY A 132 4.04 3.99 0.89
C GLY A 132 3.58 5.34 1.48
N GLU A 133 3.61 5.50 2.79
CA GLU A 133 3.30 6.75 3.47
C GLU A 133 4.41 7.79 3.24
N ALA A 134 5.67 7.40 3.40
CA ALA A 134 6.82 8.26 3.13
C ALA A 134 6.90 8.72 1.65
N LEU A 135 6.50 7.87 0.70
CA LEU A 135 6.51 8.23 -0.73
C LEU A 135 5.34 9.11 -1.15
N ARG A 136 4.18 9.01 -0.48
CA ARG A 136 2.99 9.81 -0.81
C ARG A 136 3.02 11.20 -0.20
N ASP A 137 3.39 11.27 1.07
CA ASP A 137 3.36 12.49 1.87
C ASP A 137 4.76 12.70 2.45
N TYR A 138 5.72 13.03 1.57
CA TYR A 138 7.07 13.33 1.98
C TYR A 138 7.10 14.58 2.86
N ARG A 139 6.76 14.39 4.14
CA ARG A 139 6.82 15.41 5.16
C ARG A 139 7.94 15.10 6.15
N MET A 140 8.95 15.95 6.14
CA MET A 140 9.88 16.01 7.26
C MET A 140 9.29 16.95 8.32
N ASP A 141 9.13 16.44 9.54
CA ASP A 141 8.67 17.26 10.67
C ASP A 141 9.80 18.15 11.19
N VAL A 142 11.03 17.73 11.01
CA VAL A 142 12.22 18.49 11.33
C VAL A 142 13.24 18.41 10.18
N MET A 143 13.64 19.57 9.66
CA MET A 143 14.69 19.69 8.66
C MET A 143 15.97 20.14 9.36
N THR A 144 16.98 19.29 9.39
CA THR A 144 18.25 19.57 10.04
C THR A 144 19.31 18.58 9.56
N ASN A 145 20.56 19.01 9.59
CA ASN A 145 21.74 18.17 9.37
C ASN A 145 22.36 17.66 10.68
N ASP A 146 21.78 17.99 11.84
CA ASP A 146 22.23 17.52 13.15
C ASP A 146 21.37 16.37 13.64
N MET A 147 21.95 15.16 13.72
CA MET A 147 21.28 13.95 14.21
C MET A 147 20.79 14.09 15.66
N ARG A 148 21.44 14.88 16.49
CA ARG A 148 21.01 15.11 17.89
C ARG A 148 19.67 15.84 17.92
N GLN A 149 19.46 16.81 17.03
CA GLN A 149 18.17 17.50 16.94
C GLN A 149 17.06 16.56 16.46
N VAL A 150 17.34 15.68 15.48
CA VAL A 150 16.37 14.66 15.05
C VAL A 150 16.01 13.74 16.22
N ARG A 151 16.99 13.21 16.94
CA ARG A 151 16.77 12.34 18.10
C ARG A 151 15.98 13.03 19.21
N GLN A 152 16.31 14.27 19.53
CA GLN A 152 15.60 15.04 20.54
C GLN A 152 14.14 15.29 20.13
N PHE A 153 13.90 15.64 18.87
CA PHE A 153 12.56 15.81 18.34
C PHE A 153 11.76 14.50 18.42
N MET A 154 12.33 13.37 18.00
CA MET A 154 11.68 12.06 18.06
C MET A 154 11.35 11.64 19.49
N ALA A 155 12.30 11.84 20.43
CA ALA A 155 12.08 11.56 21.85
C ALA A 155 10.92 12.39 22.42
N SER A 156 10.83 13.70 22.09
CA SER A 156 9.75 14.57 22.55
C SER A 156 8.37 14.15 22.02
N ARG A 157 8.33 13.39 20.92
CA ARG A 157 7.12 12.86 20.29
C ARG A 157 6.85 11.39 20.64
N GLY A 158 7.62 10.80 21.57
CA GLY A 158 7.48 9.42 21.99
C GLY A 158 7.87 8.39 20.91
N ALA A 159 8.62 8.82 19.88
CA ALA A 159 9.15 7.93 18.85
C ALA A 159 10.55 7.42 19.25
N PRO A 160 11.00 6.26 18.73
CA PRO A 160 12.34 5.75 18.97
C PRO A 160 13.41 6.78 18.64
N ALA A 161 14.26 7.09 19.63
CA ALA A 161 15.37 8.04 19.49
C ALA A 161 16.73 7.39 19.78
N ASP A 162 16.73 6.26 20.47
CA ASP A 162 17.85 5.42 20.84
C ASP A 162 18.09 4.33 19.78
N TYR A 163 18.58 4.70 18.63
CA TYR A 163 18.90 3.79 17.53
C TYR A 163 20.33 4.00 17.06
N ASP A 164 20.93 2.90 16.58
CA ASP A 164 22.29 2.92 16.04
C ASP A 164 22.23 3.12 14.53
N LEU A 165 23.13 3.96 14.02
CA LEU A 165 23.37 4.10 12.60
C LEU A 165 24.53 3.16 12.21
N THR A 166 24.45 2.63 11.02
CA THR A 166 25.56 1.91 10.41
C THR A 166 26.60 2.91 9.89
N ARG A 167 27.84 2.46 9.77
CA ARG A 167 28.94 3.33 9.25
C ARG A 167 28.62 3.92 7.88
N GLY A 168 27.91 3.14 7.03
CA GLY A 168 27.51 3.62 5.69
C GLY A 168 26.48 4.75 5.76
N LEU A 169 25.59 4.75 6.74
CA LEU A 169 24.59 5.81 6.94
C LEU A 169 25.17 7.05 7.62
N GLU A 170 26.16 6.87 8.52
CA GLU A 170 26.84 8.01 9.18
C GLU A 170 27.61 8.90 8.21
N GLN A 171 28.03 8.34 7.07
CA GLN A 171 28.75 9.09 6.02
C GLN A 171 27.83 9.91 5.10
N LEU A 172 26.52 9.69 5.18
CA LEU A 172 25.56 10.39 4.34
C LEU A 172 25.15 11.72 4.94
N GLN A 173 24.78 12.65 4.08
CA GLN A 173 24.25 13.93 4.49
C GLN A 173 22.83 13.75 5.03
N LEU A 174 22.64 14.02 6.33
CA LEU A 174 21.32 14.06 6.95
C LEU A 174 20.53 15.25 6.40
N THR A 175 19.28 15.01 6.03
CA THR A 175 18.35 16.05 5.55
C THR A 175 17.32 16.41 6.61
N GLY A 176 16.97 15.45 7.47
CA GLY A 176 16.00 15.64 8.53
C GLY A 176 15.30 14.34 8.91
N GLY A 177 14.14 14.47 9.53
CA GLY A 177 13.35 13.32 9.94
C GLY A 177 11.89 13.66 10.18
N GLY A 178 11.07 12.63 10.34
CA GLY A 178 9.64 12.75 10.61
C GLY A 178 9.13 11.60 11.47
N ARG A 179 8.01 11.85 12.14
CA ARG A 179 7.30 10.84 12.92
C ARG A 179 6.17 10.25 12.12
N LEU A 180 6.22 8.96 11.87
CA LEU A 180 5.11 8.20 11.30
C LEU A 180 4.40 7.38 12.39
N THR A 181 3.28 6.77 12.04
CA THR A 181 2.52 5.94 12.97
C THR A 181 2.13 4.62 12.32
N TRP A 182 2.44 3.51 12.99
CA TRP A 182 2.00 2.19 12.59
C TRP A 182 1.13 1.56 13.68
N ARG A 183 -0.20 1.39 13.43
CA ARG A 183 -1.15 0.78 14.40
C ARG A 183 -0.96 1.36 15.81
N SER A 184 -1.00 2.68 15.92
CA SER A 184 -0.78 3.44 17.16
C SER A 184 0.65 3.40 17.73
N ASN A 185 1.60 2.69 17.10
CA ASN A 185 3.00 2.72 17.51
C ASN A 185 3.75 3.79 16.72
N PRO A 186 4.54 4.63 17.41
CA PRO A 186 5.34 5.65 16.75
C PRO A 186 6.51 5.00 15.99
N VAL A 187 6.79 5.54 14.81
CA VAL A 187 7.89 5.16 13.94
C VAL A 187 8.74 6.39 13.66
N THR A 188 10.02 6.29 13.87
CA THR A 188 10.99 7.31 13.47
C THR A 188 11.36 7.12 12.01
N MET A 189 11.25 8.16 11.22
CA MET A 189 11.79 8.24 9.86
C MET A 189 12.97 9.20 9.86
N VAL A 190 14.11 8.76 9.34
CA VAL A 190 15.30 9.58 9.12
C VAL A 190 15.59 9.60 7.63
N CYS A 191 15.86 10.78 7.10
CA CYS A 191 16.08 11.01 5.67
C CYS A 191 17.50 11.45 5.41
N PHE A 192 18.15 10.78 4.46
CA PHE A 192 19.51 11.09 4.04
C PHE A 192 19.53 11.45 2.56
N ASP A 193 20.27 12.49 2.21
CA ASP A 193 20.58 12.79 0.82
C ASP A 193 21.76 11.92 0.37
N ARG A 194 21.54 11.19 -0.69
CA ARG A 194 22.55 10.37 -1.33
C ARG A 194 23.30 11.09 -2.45
N GLY A 195 22.83 12.26 -2.84
CA GLY A 195 23.22 12.95 -4.08
C GLY A 195 22.25 12.65 -5.22
N ASP A 196 22.37 13.40 -6.32
CA ASP A 196 21.55 13.26 -7.53
C ASP A 196 20.03 13.28 -7.27
N LYS A 197 19.59 14.03 -6.26
CA LYS A 197 18.17 14.12 -5.83
C LYS A 197 17.60 12.77 -5.38
N GLN A 198 18.44 11.84 -4.97
CA GLN A 198 18.06 10.53 -4.48
C GLN A 198 18.10 10.50 -2.96
N MET A 199 17.01 10.01 -2.37
CA MET A 199 16.87 9.96 -0.92
C MET A 199 16.90 8.52 -0.42
N LEU A 200 17.51 8.35 0.75
CA LEU A 200 17.41 7.14 1.56
C LEU A 200 16.56 7.42 2.77
N PHE A 201 15.71 6.46 3.10
CA PHE A 201 14.80 6.53 4.23
C PHE A 201 15.13 5.41 5.22
N LEU A 202 15.45 5.78 6.44
CA LEU A 202 15.61 4.83 7.54
C LEU A 202 14.38 4.93 8.44
N PHE A 203 13.67 3.82 8.59
CA PHE A 203 12.54 3.71 9.52
C PHE A 203 12.96 2.88 10.73
N VAL A 204 12.69 3.40 11.92
CA VAL A 204 12.99 2.72 13.19
C VAL A 204 11.71 2.61 14.01
N MET A 205 11.44 1.41 14.50
CA MET A 205 10.30 1.12 15.36
C MET A 205 10.72 0.15 16.47
N LYS A 206 10.08 0.24 17.62
CA LYS A 206 10.32 -0.74 18.72
C LYS A 206 9.96 -2.15 18.26
N ARG A 207 10.84 -3.11 18.54
CA ARG A 207 10.67 -4.52 18.16
C ARG A 207 9.39 -5.12 18.75
N SER A 208 9.01 -4.71 19.97
CA SER A 208 7.79 -5.15 20.65
C SER A 208 6.50 -4.73 19.93
N ALA A 209 6.55 -3.69 19.07
CA ALA A 209 5.39 -3.22 18.31
C ALA A 209 5.06 -4.07 17.08
N VAL A 210 5.95 -5.02 16.72
CA VAL A 210 5.79 -5.91 15.55
C VAL A 210 5.65 -7.35 16.03
N LYS A 211 4.65 -8.06 15.55
CA LYS A 211 4.43 -9.47 15.95
C LYS A 211 5.48 -10.43 15.37
N ASP A 212 5.93 -10.15 14.16
CA ASP A 212 6.91 -10.98 13.44
C ASP A 212 8.07 -10.07 13.01
N PRO A 213 8.98 -9.68 13.95
CA PRO A 213 10.09 -8.80 13.63
C PRO A 213 11.09 -9.48 12.68
N PRO A 214 11.81 -8.72 11.86
CA PRO A 214 12.84 -9.28 11.01
C PRO A 214 13.95 -9.91 11.85
N PRO A 215 14.73 -10.85 11.30
CA PRO A 215 15.90 -11.39 12.00
C PRO A 215 16.98 -10.33 12.17
N ILE A 216 18.01 -10.66 12.95
CA ILE A 216 19.19 -9.80 13.11
C ILE A 216 19.95 -9.67 11.78
N THR A 217 19.97 -10.73 10.98
CA THR A 217 20.61 -10.75 9.67
C THR A 217 19.77 -9.90 8.68
N PRO A 218 20.40 -8.93 7.99
CA PRO A 218 19.70 -8.07 7.04
C PRO A 218 18.98 -8.86 5.94
N GLN A 219 17.71 -8.55 5.73
CA GLN A 219 16.87 -9.14 4.69
C GLN A 219 16.55 -8.12 3.60
N LEU A 220 16.92 -8.46 2.37
CA LEU A 220 16.62 -7.66 1.18
C LEU A 220 15.22 -7.98 0.65
N ALA A 221 14.48 -6.95 0.25
CA ALA A 221 13.23 -7.09 -0.48
C ALA A 221 12.96 -5.86 -1.35
N LYS A 222 12.20 -6.04 -2.43
CA LYS A 222 11.75 -4.96 -3.29
C LYS A 222 10.31 -4.58 -2.94
N VAL A 223 10.06 -3.29 -2.69
CA VAL A 223 8.75 -2.74 -2.31
C VAL A 223 8.55 -1.40 -3.00
N HIS A 224 7.45 -1.22 -3.72
CA HIS A 224 7.11 0.04 -4.42
C HIS A 224 8.24 0.62 -5.29
N GLN A 225 8.91 -0.20 -6.07
CA GLN A 225 10.05 0.17 -6.93
C GLN A 225 11.33 0.61 -6.17
N MET A 226 11.34 0.47 -4.83
CA MET A 226 12.52 0.71 -4.01
C MET A 226 13.09 -0.61 -3.48
N VAL A 227 14.38 -0.65 -3.28
CA VAL A 227 15.03 -1.70 -2.53
C VAL A 227 14.90 -1.38 -1.05
N THR A 228 14.52 -2.38 -0.26
CA THR A 228 14.44 -2.27 1.20
C THR A 228 15.32 -3.32 1.85
N VAL A 229 16.03 -2.93 2.89
CA VAL A 229 16.75 -3.85 3.77
C VAL A 229 16.19 -3.74 5.16
N SER A 230 15.89 -4.88 5.77
CA SER A 230 15.24 -4.94 7.08
C SER A 230 16.05 -5.82 8.03
N TRP A 231 16.27 -5.35 9.26
CA TRP A 231 16.95 -6.10 10.31
C TRP A 231 16.45 -5.70 11.69
N ALA A 232 16.77 -6.49 12.71
CA ALA A 232 16.55 -6.15 14.10
C ALA A 232 17.90 -5.96 14.79
N HIS A 233 18.01 -4.94 15.64
CA HIS A 233 19.15 -4.74 16.53
C HIS A 233 18.68 -4.17 17.85
N GLY A 234 19.07 -4.81 18.97
CA GLY A 234 18.57 -4.47 20.29
C GLY A 234 17.04 -4.50 20.36
N ASP A 235 16.46 -3.44 20.90
CA ASP A 235 15.02 -3.29 21.05
C ASP A 235 14.33 -2.69 19.82
N ASN A 236 15.06 -2.44 18.74
CA ASN A 236 14.54 -1.79 17.55
C ASN A 236 14.51 -2.71 16.34
N THR A 237 13.58 -2.43 15.45
CA THR A 237 13.54 -2.93 14.08
C THR A 237 13.81 -1.80 13.12
N TYR A 238 14.55 -2.10 12.09
CA TYR A 238 15.02 -1.15 11.09
C TYR A 238 14.52 -1.54 9.71
N VAL A 239 14.15 -0.56 8.92
CA VAL A 239 13.92 -0.69 7.48
C VAL A 239 14.64 0.45 6.80
N LEU A 240 15.66 0.14 6.02
CA LEU A 240 16.32 1.08 5.13
C LEU A 240 15.71 0.93 3.74
N ALA A 241 15.29 2.02 3.12
CA ALA A 241 14.70 2.05 1.80
C ALA A 241 15.39 3.08 0.90
N GLY A 242 15.64 2.69 -0.33
CA GLY A 242 16.26 3.56 -1.33
C GLY A 242 16.06 3.07 -2.75
N PRO A 243 16.56 3.83 -3.74
CA PRO A 243 16.52 3.40 -5.13
C PRO A 243 17.33 2.11 -5.32
N GLU A 244 16.97 1.35 -6.35
CA GLU A 244 17.67 0.11 -6.69
C GLU A 244 19.09 0.40 -7.16
N GLU A 245 20.08 -0.15 -6.45
CA GLU A 245 21.48 -0.10 -6.86
C GLU A 245 22.20 -1.41 -6.54
N PRO A 246 23.25 -1.74 -7.30
CA PRO A 246 24.14 -2.86 -6.97
C PRO A 246 24.77 -2.66 -5.58
N ASP A 247 24.95 -3.76 -4.86
CA ASP A 247 25.63 -3.78 -3.55
C ASP A 247 25.01 -2.88 -2.46
N PHE A 248 23.72 -2.53 -2.57
CA PHE A 248 23.01 -1.69 -1.61
C PHE A 248 23.28 -2.08 -0.15
N VAL A 249 23.22 -3.38 0.16
CA VAL A 249 23.50 -3.88 1.51
C VAL A 249 24.94 -3.59 1.95
N LYS A 250 25.93 -3.87 1.10
CA LYS A 250 27.35 -3.66 1.44
C LYS A 250 27.70 -2.19 1.62
N LYS A 251 27.00 -1.31 0.92
CA LYS A 251 27.30 0.11 0.93
C LYS A 251 26.75 0.81 2.18
N TYR A 252 25.59 0.40 2.66
CA TYR A 252 24.90 1.10 3.74
C TYR A 252 24.81 0.32 5.06
N LEU A 253 25.14 -0.95 5.08
CA LEU A 253 25.15 -1.82 6.25
C LEU A 253 26.53 -2.36 6.56
#